data_2a260f2ab596e059be109edd92c7db72
#
_entry.id   2a260f2ab596e059be109edd92c7db72
#
_cell.length_a   1.000
_cell.length_b   1.000
_cell.length_c   1.000
_cell.angle_alpha   90.00
_cell.angle_beta   90.00
_cell.angle_gamma   90.00
#
_symmetry.space_group_name_H-M   'P 1'
#
loop_
_entity.id
_entity.type
_entity.pdbx_description
1 polymer ?
#
loop_
_entity_poly.entity_id
_entity_poly.type
_entity_poly.pdbx_seq_one_letter_code
_entity_poly.pdbx_strand_id
1 'polypeptide(L)'
;ASEDVVKLNLKEGNLITSINGNISEKWIKGNDGYYYYTSILNAEETTNELLESVQAVVDKNTVGENFVGLYKDKYLQVDVKSEAIQVSEEACKKLWNIDINDKDTVADKTICELLDKIIKGYKES
;
A
#
# COMPACT_ATOMS: atom_id res chain seq x y z
N ALA A 1 9.56 -14.92 -15.08
CA ALA A 1 10.46 -15.59 -14.14
C ALA A 1 11.03 -14.64 -13.10
N SER A 2 10.93 -13.35 -13.36
CA SER A 2 11.46 -12.34 -12.46
C SER A 2 10.63 -12.13 -11.19
N GLU A 3 9.37 -12.51 -11.19
CA GLU A 3 8.49 -12.30 -10.04
C GLU A 3 8.93 -13.09 -8.80
N ASP A 4 9.52 -14.26 -9.02
CA ASP A 4 9.95 -15.11 -7.91
C ASP A 4 11.32 -14.71 -7.35
N VAL A 5 11.97 -13.73 -7.95
CA VAL A 5 13.34 -13.34 -7.60
C VAL A 5 13.37 -12.21 -6.57
N VAL A 6 12.28 -11.48 -6.44
CA VAL A 6 12.21 -10.32 -5.56
C VAL A 6 11.08 -10.50 -4.53
N LYS A 7 11.40 -10.29 -3.27
CA LYS A 7 10.44 -10.33 -2.17
C LYS A 7 10.43 -8.99 -1.46
N LEU A 8 9.24 -8.44 -1.27
CA LEU A 8 9.03 -7.23 -0.47
C LEU A 8 8.66 -7.65 0.94
N ASN A 9 9.42 -7.19 1.91
CA ASN A 9 9.16 -7.45 3.32
C ASN A 9 8.44 -6.24 3.92
N LEU A 10 7.18 -6.41 4.25
CA LEU A 10 6.37 -5.35 4.83
C LEU A 10 6.42 -5.40 6.36
N LYS A 11 6.23 -4.25 6.98
CA LYS A 11 6.18 -4.13 8.44
C LYS A 11 4.83 -4.64 8.91
N GLU A 12 4.74 -5.91 9.25
CA GLU A 12 3.48 -6.59 9.58
C GLU A 12 2.72 -5.95 10.74
N GLY A 13 3.43 -5.42 11.74
CA GLY A 13 2.80 -4.72 12.85
C GLY A 13 2.04 -3.46 12.45
N ASN A 14 2.36 -2.90 11.29
CA ASN A 14 1.71 -1.71 10.76
C ASN A 14 0.71 -2.02 9.64
N LEU A 15 0.48 -3.29 9.35
CA LEU A 15 -0.41 -3.74 8.29
C LEU A 15 -1.63 -4.45 8.87
N ILE A 16 -2.82 -4.04 8.44
CA ILE A 16 -4.08 -4.65 8.88
C ILE A 16 -4.86 -5.19 7.68
N THR A 17 -5.77 -6.11 7.94
CA THR A 17 -6.62 -6.72 6.90
C THR A 17 -8.10 -6.38 7.09
N SER A 18 -8.44 -5.68 8.16
CA SER A 18 -9.82 -5.30 8.46
C SER A 18 -9.84 -3.95 9.14
N ILE A 19 -10.90 -3.19 8.93
CA ILE A 19 -11.08 -1.89 9.57
C ILE A 19 -11.84 -1.98 10.91
N ASN A 20 -12.01 -3.18 11.43
CA ASN A 20 -12.62 -3.39 12.76
C ASN A 20 -11.56 -3.24 13.85
N GLY A 21 -11.95 -2.63 14.97
CA GLY A 21 -11.07 -2.43 16.11
C GLY A 21 -10.16 -1.22 15.97
N ASN A 22 -8.97 -1.30 16.54
CA ASN A 22 -8.01 -0.19 16.51
C ASN A 22 -7.24 -0.20 15.20
N ILE A 23 -7.56 0.75 14.34
CA ILE A 23 -6.94 0.86 13.02
C ILE A 23 -6.01 2.08 12.89
N SER A 24 -5.80 2.82 14.00
CA SER A 24 -5.03 4.06 13.94
C SER A 24 -3.59 3.83 13.48
N GLU A 25 -3.14 4.68 12.55
CA GLU A 25 -1.76 4.72 12.06
C GLU A 25 -1.29 3.38 11.48
N LYS A 26 -2.17 2.73 10.73
CA LYS A 26 -1.89 1.45 10.05
C LYS A 26 -2.03 1.60 8.55
N TRP A 27 -1.68 0.53 7.84
CA TRP A 27 -1.86 0.43 6.40
C TRP A 27 -2.78 -0.73 6.07
N ILE A 28 -3.58 -0.58 5.03
CA ILE A 28 -4.45 -1.65 4.55
C ILE A 28 -4.35 -1.72 3.02
N LYS A 29 -4.30 -2.94 2.49
CA LYS A 29 -4.20 -3.16 1.05
C LYS A 29 -5.59 -3.16 0.42
N GLY A 30 -5.76 -2.39 -0.65
CA GLY A 30 -6.98 -2.41 -1.46
C GLY A 30 -6.91 -3.47 -2.56
N ASN A 31 -8.05 -3.77 -3.16
CA ASN A 31 -8.12 -4.70 -4.30
C ASN A 31 -7.37 -4.19 -5.53
N ASP A 32 -7.16 -2.89 -5.59
CA ASP A 32 -6.40 -2.25 -6.67
C ASP A 32 -4.89 -2.44 -6.51
N GLY A 33 -4.45 -3.09 -5.43
CA GLY A 33 -3.04 -3.33 -5.16
C GLY A 33 -2.34 -2.20 -4.44
N TYR A 34 -3.00 -1.06 -4.25
CA TYR A 34 -2.44 0.05 -3.49
C TYR A 34 -2.66 -0.15 -2.00
N TYR A 35 -1.76 0.43 -1.20
CA TYR A 35 -1.89 0.44 0.25
C TYR A 35 -2.38 1.81 0.69
N TYR A 36 -3.31 1.82 1.63
CA TYR A 36 -3.96 3.03 2.12
C TYR A 36 -3.66 3.21 3.60
N TYR A 37 -3.26 4.44 3.96
CA TYR A 37 -3.02 4.75 5.37
C TYR A 37 -4.33 5.06 6.06
N THR A 38 -4.48 4.56 7.28
CA THR A 38 -5.77 4.58 7.99
C THR A 38 -6.01 5.83 8.83
N SER A 39 -5.04 6.73 8.88
CA SER A 39 -5.14 7.97 9.66
C SER A 39 -4.87 9.18 8.79
N ILE A 40 -5.41 10.32 9.22
CA ILE A 40 -5.10 11.60 8.57
C ILE A 40 -3.66 11.95 8.89
N LEU A 41 -2.92 12.41 7.88
CA LEU A 41 -1.55 12.85 8.04
C LEU A 41 -1.53 14.37 7.96
N ASN A 42 -1.17 15.01 9.06
CA ASN A 42 -1.04 16.46 9.11
C ASN A 42 0.30 16.90 8.53
N ALA A 43 0.42 18.20 8.24
CA ALA A 43 1.67 18.73 7.70
C ALA A 43 2.85 18.39 8.60
N GLU A 44 3.96 17.99 7.99
CA GLU A 44 5.20 17.60 8.66
C GLU A 44 5.16 16.28 9.44
N GLU A 45 4.00 15.60 9.48
CA GLU A 45 3.93 14.28 10.06
C GLU A 45 4.36 13.20 9.03
N THR A 46 4.80 12.07 9.55
CA THR A 46 5.25 10.94 8.75
C THR A 46 4.40 9.72 9.09
N THR A 47 4.07 8.93 8.07
CA THR A 47 3.35 7.67 8.30
C THR A 47 4.24 6.67 9.00
N ASN A 48 3.63 5.68 9.65
CA ASN A 48 4.37 4.51 10.11
C ASN A 48 4.86 3.72 8.91
N GLU A 49 5.95 3.00 9.08
CA GLU A 49 6.63 2.30 8.02
C GLU A 49 5.78 1.15 7.45
N LEU A 50 5.72 1.06 6.13
CA LEU A 50 5.05 -0.03 5.43
C LEU A 50 6.05 -1.02 4.85
N LEU A 51 7.03 -0.53 4.10
CA LEU A 51 8.05 -1.38 3.47
C LEU A 51 9.28 -1.42 4.36
N GLU A 52 9.60 -2.60 4.87
CA GLU A 52 10.74 -2.78 5.75
C GLU A 52 12.02 -3.06 4.98
N SER A 53 11.95 -3.95 4.00
CA SER A 53 13.12 -4.28 3.19
C SER A 53 12.70 -4.94 1.88
N VAL A 54 13.66 -5.01 0.96
CA VAL A 54 13.51 -5.71 -0.32
C VAL A 54 14.58 -6.77 -0.38
N GLN A 55 14.20 -7.97 -0.73
CA GLN A 55 15.09 -9.12 -0.74
C GLN A 55 15.08 -9.80 -2.10
N ALA A 56 16.27 -10.10 -2.61
CA ALA A 56 16.42 -10.96 -3.77
C ALA A 56 16.36 -12.41 -3.29
N VAL A 57 15.47 -13.20 -3.88
CA VAL A 57 15.29 -14.60 -3.53
C VAL A 57 15.91 -15.47 -4.60
N VAL A 58 16.83 -16.34 -4.20
CA VAL A 58 17.52 -17.26 -5.11
C VAL A 58 16.93 -18.65 -4.94
N ASP A 59 16.34 -19.18 -5.99
CA ASP A 59 15.88 -20.57 -6.03
C ASP A 59 16.88 -21.37 -6.87
N LYS A 60 17.72 -22.12 -6.20
CA LYS A 60 18.75 -22.93 -6.85
C LYS A 60 18.19 -24.04 -7.72
N ASN A 61 16.96 -24.49 -7.42
CA ASN A 61 16.31 -25.54 -8.20
C ASN A 61 15.79 -25.02 -9.52
N THR A 62 15.46 -23.75 -9.58
CA THR A 62 14.91 -23.11 -10.77
C THR A 62 15.97 -22.51 -11.67
N VAL A 63 16.94 -21.78 -11.09
CA VAL A 63 17.94 -21.03 -11.86
C VAL A 63 19.32 -21.69 -11.89
N GLY A 64 19.56 -22.63 -10.98
CA GLY A 64 20.80 -23.38 -10.95
C GLY A 64 22.04 -22.51 -10.68
N GLU A 65 23.19 -23.06 -11.06
CA GLU A 65 24.48 -22.42 -10.82
C GLU A 65 24.69 -21.14 -11.63
N ASN A 66 23.92 -20.96 -12.67
CA ASN A 66 24.08 -19.81 -13.57
C ASN A 66 23.35 -18.56 -13.08
N PHE A 67 22.69 -18.63 -11.92
CA PHE A 67 21.96 -17.49 -11.39
C PHE A 67 22.82 -16.24 -11.29
N VAL A 68 24.01 -16.37 -10.70
CA VAL A 68 24.92 -15.23 -10.51
C VAL A 68 25.33 -14.63 -11.85
N GLY A 69 25.57 -15.48 -12.85
CA GLY A 69 25.92 -15.01 -14.19
C GLY A 69 24.79 -14.25 -14.87
N LEU A 70 23.54 -14.70 -14.66
CA LEU A 70 22.37 -14.06 -15.26
C LEU A 70 22.11 -12.66 -14.69
N TYR A 71 22.39 -12.45 -13.41
CA TYR A 71 22.04 -11.20 -12.73
C TYR A 71 23.26 -10.38 -12.28
N LYS A 72 24.45 -10.81 -12.64
CA LYS A 72 25.69 -10.19 -12.22
C LYS A 72 25.76 -8.68 -12.50
N ASP A 73 25.31 -8.27 -13.69
CA ASP A 73 25.38 -6.89 -14.12
C ASP A 73 23.99 -6.20 -14.07
N LYS A 74 23.06 -6.78 -13.33
CA LYS A 74 21.72 -6.24 -13.17
C LYS A 74 21.58 -5.53 -11.84
N TYR A 75 20.73 -4.52 -11.82
CA TYR A 75 20.40 -3.79 -10.61
C TYR A 75 19.01 -4.15 -10.16
N LEU A 76 18.84 -4.30 -8.85
CA LEU A 76 17.52 -4.40 -8.26
C LEU A 76 16.99 -2.98 -8.08
N GLN A 77 15.94 -2.65 -8.81
CA GLN A 77 15.30 -1.35 -8.71
C GLN A 77 13.88 -1.51 -8.19
N VAL A 78 13.56 -0.80 -7.12
CA VAL A 78 12.21 -0.75 -6.57
C VAL A 78 11.76 0.70 -6.58
N ASP A 79 10.73 0.97 -7.35
CA ASP A 79 10.15 2.31 -7.42
C ASP A 79 8.96 2.38 -6.47
N VAL A 80 9.04 3.28 -5.50
CA VAL A 80 7.95 3.52 -4.55
C VAL A 80 7.26 4.82 -4.92
N LYS A 81 5.97 4.74 -5.20
CA LYS A 81 5.17 5.91 -5.51
C LYS A 81 4.16 6.11 -4.40
N SER A 82 4.14 7.29 -3.81
CA SER A 82 3.16 7.63 -2.79
C SER A 82 2.41 8.90 -3.20
N GLU A 83 1.15 8.98 -2.78
CA GLU A 83 0.29 10.12 -3.07
C GLU A 83 -0.47 10.51 -1.82
N ALA A 84 -0.63 11.81 -1.62
CA ALA A 84 -1.44 12.36 -0.55
C ALA A 84 -2.44 13.34 -1.17
N ILE A 85 -3.68 13.27 -0.70
CA ILE A 85 -4.74 14.15 -1.18
C ILE A 85 -5.49 14.75 0.00
N GLN A 86 -6.28 15.79 -0.29
CA GLN A 86 -7.12 16.41 0.72
C GLN A 86 -8.16 15.42 1.27
N VAL A 87 -8.58 15.64 2.52
CA VAL A 87 -9.57 14.80 3.18
C VAL A 87 -10.97 15.23 2.71
N SER A 88 -11.37 14.77 1.53
CA SER A 88 -12.68 15.07 0.95
C SER A 88 -13.11 13.99 -0.04
N GLU A 89 -14.43 13.86 -0.21
CA GLU A 89 -15.00 12.94 -1.21
C GLU A 89 -14.57 13.33 -2.62
N GLU A 90 -14.54 14.64 -2.89
CA GLU A 90 -14.17 15.15 -4.21
C GLU A 90 -12.74 14.81 -4.58
N ALA A 91 -11.81 14.94 -3.63
CA ALA A 91 -10.42 14.61 -3.88
C ALA A 91 -10.24 13.11 -4.15
N CYS A 92 -10.91 12.26 -3.39
CA CYS A 92 -10.86 10.82 -3.61
C CYS A 92 -11.36 10.45 -5.00
N LYS A 93 -12.47 11.03 -5.42
CA LYS A 93 -13.06 10.74 -6.73
C LYS A 93 -12.22 11.30 -7.87
N LYS A 94 -11.77 12.55 -7.74
CA LYS A 94 -11.06 13.26 -8.81
C LYS A 94 -9.63 12.77 -8.98
N LEU A 95 -8.91 12.56 -7.88
CA LEU A 95 -7.47 12.26 -7.91
C LEU A 95 -7.15 10.77 -7.84
N TRP A 96 -7.98 10.00 -7.14
CA TRP A 96 -7.77 8.55 -6.98
C TRP A 96 -8.81 7.71 -7.71
N ASN A 97 -9.79 8.33 -8.32
CA ASN A 97 -10.89 7.65 -9.01
C ASN A 97 -11.65 6.69 -8.08
N ILE A 98 -11.78 7.08 -6.82
CA ILE A 98 -12.52 6.34 -5.82
C ILE A 98 -13.77 7.11 -5.41
N ASP A 99 -14.94 6.58 -5.78
CA ASP A 99 -16.22 7.13 -5.35
C ASP A 99 -16.66 6.35 -4.10
N ILE A 100 -16.58 6.98 -2.94
CA ILE A 100 -16.88 6.30 -1.67
C ILE A 100 -18.34 5.87 -1.55
N ASN A 101 -19.20 6.39 -2.41
CA ASN A 101 -20.61 5.99 -2.45
C ASN A 101 -20.86 4.84 -3.43
N ASP A 102 -19.88 4.48 -4.24
CA ASP A 102 -19.95 3.39 -5.21
C ASP A 102 -19.06 2.24 -4.74
N LYS A 103 -19.68 1.17 -4.27
CA LYS A 103 -18.97 0.03 -3.70
C LYS A 103 -18.30 -0.85 -4.75
N ASP A 104 -18.56 -0.58 -6.02
CA ASP A 104 -17.90 -1.27 -7.13
C ASP A 104 -16.66 -0.53 -7.63
N THR A 105 -16.23 0.50 -6.91
CA THR A 105 -15.01 1.23 -7.24
C THR A 105 -13.77 0.32 -7.18
N VAL A 106 -12.70 0.73 -7.86
CA VAL A 106 -11.48 -0.09 -8.00
C VAL A 106 -10.80 -0.43 -6.68
N ALA A 107 -10.98 0.41 -5.67
CA ALA A 107 -10.31 0.23 -4.38
C ALA A 107 -11.01 -0.78 -3.46
N ASP A 108 -12.21 -1.19 -3.80
CA ASP A 108 -13.09 -2.10 -3.07
C ASP A 108 -13.94 -1.43 -1.96
N LYS A 109 -14.88 -2.23 -1.45
CA LYS A 109 -15.82 -1.79 -0.44
C LYS A 109 -15.15 -1.38 0.88
N THR A 110 -14.16 -2.15 1.31
CA THR A 110 -13.46 -1.90 2.57
C THR A 110 -12.74 -0.55 2.55
N ILE A 111 -12.09 -0.24 1.44
CA ILE A 111 -11.40 1.05 1.28
C ILE A 111 -12.42 2.20 1.23
N CYS A 112 -13.56 2.01 0.56
CA CYS A 112 -14.62 3.01 0.55
C CYS A 112 -15.14 3.30 1.96
N GLU A 113 -15.34 2.27 2.76
CA GLU A 113 -15.78 2.41 4.15
C GLU A 113 -14.73 3.12 5.00
N LEU A 114 -13.46 2.79 4.80
CA LEU A 114 -12.35 3.44 5.49
C LEU A 114 -12.30 4.94 5.18
N LEU A 115 -12.32 5.29 3.90
CA LEU A 115 -12.24 6.68 3.47
C LEU A 115 -13.45 7.48 3.94
N ASP A 116 -14.64 6.89 3.88
CA ASP A 116 -15.85 7.52 4.37
C ASP A 116 -15.76 7.82 5.88
N LYS A 117 -15.25 6.87 6.65
CA LYS A 117 -15.07 7.03 8.09
C LYS A 117 -14.07 8.15 8.41
N ILE A 118 -12.96 8.21 7.67
CA ILE A 118 -11.94 9.25 7.86
C ILE A 118 -12.50 10.62 7.52
N ILE A 119 -13.20 10.74 6.40
CA ILE A 119 -13.77 12.01 5.94
C ILE A 119 -14.82 12.53 6.92
N LYS A 120 -15.69 11.66 7.39
CA LYS A 120 -16.71 12.04 8.37
C LYS A 120 -16.10 12.48 9.70
N GLY A 121 -15.10 11.75 10.17
CA GLY A 121 -14.38 12.11 11.38
C GLY A 121 -13.68 13.47 11.27
N TYR A 122 -13.13 13.76 10.12
CA TYR A 122 -12.48 15.04 9.86
C TYR A 122 -13.48 16.20 9.87
N LYS A 123 -14.65 16.01 9.26
CA LYS A 123 -15.70 17.05 9.22
C LYS A 123 -16.29 17.35 10.57
N GLU A 124 -16.31 16.36 11.47
CA GLU A 124 -16.88 16.51 12.81
C GLU A 124 -15.90 17.11 13.82
N SER A 125 -14.63 17.19 13.47
CA SER A 125 -13.59 17.68 14.38
C SER A 125 -13.42 19.20 14.39
#